data_1f25bbd6e63502c40a0d0a8c7076e85f
#
_entry.id   1f25bbd6e63502c40a0d0a8c7076e85f
#
_cell.length_a   1.000
_cell.length_b   1.000
_cell.length_c   1.000
_cell.angle_alpha   90.00
_cell.angle_beta   90.00
_cell.angle_gamma   90.00
#
_symmetry.space_group_name_H-M   'P 1'
#
loop_
_entity.id
_entity.type
_entity.pdbx_description
1 polymer ?
#
loop_
_entity_poly.entity_id
_entity_poly.type
_entity_poly.pdbx_seq_one_letter_code
_entity_poly.pdbx_strand_id
1 'polypeptide(L)'
;SKALLEKHRWNFYLLLNDDTEVCNNVFDELLSTHSYSLEKYHKAGIYSGITCDIDDTTHITYGGDVFNTKAKGTWHRLEEAEEPRLVDMINANILLVPDSVVEKIGIFPDCYVHSCADTDYCMTARRNNIPALVTAKVCGACEDDHLSKEEECLMLMGMSLNERRK
;
A
#
# COMPACT_ATOMS: atom_id res chain seq x y z
N SER A 1 10.72 5.96 15.25
CA SER A 1 9.37 6.41 14.90
C SER A 1 8.44 6.51 16.11
N LYS A 2 8.42 5.54 17.05
CA LYS A 2 7.60 5.62 18.30
C LYS A 2 7.84 6.90 19.10
N ALA A 3 9.09 7.35 19.24
CA ALA A 3 9.45 8.55 19.98
C ALA A 3 8.91 9.87 19.37
N LEU A 4 8.61 9.89 18.07
CA LEU A 4 7.98 11.03 17.39
C LEU A 4 6.47 11.07 17.66
N LEU A 5 5.81 9.90 17.75
CA LEU A 5 4.39 9.77 18.03
C LEU A 5 4.03 10.21 19.45
N GLU A 6 4.92 10.02 20.41
CA GLU A 6 4.69 10.38 21.82
C GLU A 6 4.77 11.90 22.11
N LYS A 7 5.38 12.70 21.24
CA LYS A 7 5.65 14.13 21.47
C LYS A 7 4.70 15.10 20.78
N HIS A 8 4.02 14.70 19.71
CA HIS A 8 3.18 15.60 18.91
C HIS A 8 1.90 14.89 18.48
N ARG A 9 0.75 15.58 18.57
CA ARG A 9 -0.49 15.14 17.93
C ARG A 9 -0.48 15.64 16.49
N TRP A 10 -0.46 14.69 15.57
CA TRP A 10 -0.60 14.91 14.14
C TRP A 10 -2.01 14.48 13.72
N ASN A 11 -2.56 15.08 12.68
CA ASN A 11 -3.83 14.62 12.12
C ASN A 11 -3.65 13.38 11.26
N PHE A 12 -2.49 13.27 10.61
CA PHE A 12 -2.14 12.19 9.71
C PHE A 12 -0.65 11.85 9.80
N TYR A 13 -0.34 10.62 9.47
CA TYR A 13 1.00 10.10 9.23
C TYR A 13 1.11 9.69 7.78
N LEU A 14 2.11 10.20 7.08
CA LEU A 14 2.47 9.78 5.74
C LEU A 14 3.71 8.88 5.83
N LEU A 15 3.57 7.65 5.38
CA LEU A 15 4.68 6.75 5.13
C LEU A 15 5.03 6.85 3.66
N LEU A 16 6.31 7.01 3.38
CA LEU A 16 6.84 7.17 2.04
C LEU A 16 8.13 6.37 1.95
N ASN A 17 8.24 5.50 0.94
CA ASN A 17 9.48 4.84 0.62
C ASN A 17 10.49 5.84 0.05
N ASP A 18 11.77 5.61 0.31
CA ASP A 18 12.86 6.50 -0.10
C ASP A 18 13.20 6.43 -1.60
N ASP A 19 12.68 5.43 -2.29
CA ASP A 19 12.79 5.19 -3.74
C ASP A 19 11.55 5.65 -4.54
N THR A 20 10.58 6.29 -3.89
CA THR A 20 9.33 6.72 -4.50
C THR A 20 9.34 8.22 -4.82
N GLU A 21 9.16 8.58 -6.08
CA GLU A 21 8.94 9.96 -6.52
C GLU A 21 7.46 10.31 -6.42
N VAL A 22 7.12 11.38 -5.68
CA VAL A 22 5.73 11.79 -5.49
C VAL A 22 5.28 12.81 -6.53
N CYS A 23 4.05 12.67 -7.00
CA CYS A 23 3.41 13.63 -7.89
C CYS A 23 2.90 14.86 -7.13
N ASN A 24 2.70 15.98 -7.83
CA ASN A 24 2.20 17.22 -7.22
C ASN A 24 0.79 17.08 -6.60
N ASN A 25 -0.02 16.14 -7.08
CA ASN A 25 -1.39 15.88 -6.62
C ASN A 25 -1.47 14.90 -5.43
N VAL A 26 -0.35 14.38 -4.93
CA VAL A 26 -0.34 13.31 -3.92
C VAL A 26 -1.20 13.63 -2.68
N PHE A 27 -1.09 14.84 -2.14
CA PHE A 27 -1.88 15.23 -0.97
C PHE A 27 -3.35 15.41 -1.29
N ASP A 28 -3.68 15.97 -2.44
CA ASP A 28 -5.07 16.15 -2.89
C ASP A 28 -5.77 14.80 -3.06
N GLU A 29 -5.11 13.83 -3.68
CA GLU A 29 -5.63 12.48 -3.88
C GLU A 29 -5.80 11.73 -2.55
N LEU A 30 -4.81 11.77 -1.66
CA LEU A 30 -4.87 11.09 -0.38
C LEU A 30 -5.94 11.70 0.55
N LEU A 31 -6.05 13.03 0.61
CA LEU A 31 -7.06 13.72 1.43
C LEU A 31 -8.46 13.59 0.84
N SER A 32 -8.58 13.58 -0.49
CA SER A 32 -9.83 13.27 -1.20
C SER A 32 -10.29 11.83 -0.88
N THR A 33 -9.36 10.87 -0.88
CA THR A 33 -9.64 9.47 -0.50
C THR A 33 -10.09 9.36 0.96
N HIS A 34 -9.49 10.14 1.87
CA HIS A 34 -9.95 10.23 3.26
C HIS A 34 -11.38 10.78 3.36
N SER A 35 -11.67 11.87 2.66
CA SER A 35 -13.01 12.48 2.63
C SER A 35 -14.05 11.50 2.09
N TYR A 36 -13.72 10.82 1.00
CA TYR A 36 -14.55 9.77 0.40
C TYR A 36 -14.82 8.62 1.39
N SER A 37 -13.81 8.21 2.17
CA SER A 37 -13.96 7.16 3.19
C SER A 37 -14.93 7.58 4.29
N LEU A 38 -14.84 8.83 4.75
CA LEU A 38 -15.76 9.37 5.77
C LEU A 38 -17.19 9.49 5.23
N GLU A 39 -17.37 9.93 4.00
CA GLU A 39 -18.68 10.09 3.38
C GLU A 39 -19.34 8.72 3.11
N LYS A 40 -18.64 7.81 2.46
CA LYS A 40 -19.18 6.55 1.98
C LYS A 40 -19.26 5.46 3.04
N TYR A 41 -18.25 5.37 3.91
CA TYR A 41 -18.14 4.32 4.92
C TYR A 41 -18.34 4.81 6.36
N HIS A 42 -18.46 6.13 6.56
CA HIS A 42 -18.60 6.79 7.87
C HIS A 42 -17.44 6.44 8.83
N LYS A 43 -16.25 6.20 8.28
CA LYS A 43 -15.06 5.78 9.03
C LYS A 43 -13.80 6.32 8.37
N ALA A 44 -12.82 6.68 9.20
CA ALA A 44 -11.46 6.85 8.76
C ALA A 44 -10.86 5.50 8.37
N GLY A 45 -10.06 5.49 7.31
CA GLY A 45 -9.39 4.32 6.76
C GLY A 45 -7.87 4.47 6.71
N ILE A 46 -7.21 3.54 6.04
CA ILE A 46 -5.83 3.65 5.57
C ILE A 46 -5.84 3.83 4.05
N TYR A 47 -4.97 4.68 3.52
CA TYR A 47 -5.05 5.14 2.14
C TYR A 47 -3.73 4.98 1.42
N SER A 48 -3.67 4.05 0.47
CA SER A 48 -2.49 3.82 -0.35
C SER A 48 -2.57 4.64 -1.65
N GLY A 49 -1.50 5.35 -1.97
CA GLY A 49 -1.35 6.03 -3.26
C GLY A 49 -0.97 5.03 -4.35
N ILE A 50 -1.62 5.13 -5.51
CA ILE A 50 -1.19 4.40 -6.71
C ILE A 50 0.15 4.97 -7.17
N THR A 51 1.11 4.09 -7.52
CA THR A 51 2.34 4.46 -8.23
C THR A 51 2.39 3.81 -9.60
N CYS A 52 3.02 4.48 -10.54
CA CYS A 52 3.36 3.92 -11.85
C CYS A 52 4.87 3.69 -11.97
N ASP A 53 5.29 3.01 -13.01
CA ASP A 53 6.69 2.87 -13.35
C ASP A 53 7.30 4.22 -13.76
N ILE A 54 8.59 4.42 -13.47
CA ILE A 54 9.31 5.67 -13.78
C ILE A 54 9.46 5.85 -15.30
N ASP A 55 9.72 4.78 -16.02
CA ASP A 55 9.97 4.79 -17.47
C ASP A 55 8.67 4.57 -18.27
N ASP A 56 7.69 3.88 -17.69
CA ASP A 56 6.38 3.61 -18.32
C ASP A 56 5.22 4.02 -17.39
N THR A 57 4.78 5.25 -17.49
CA THR A 57 3.69 5.80 -16.67
C THR A 57 2.32 5.11 -16.90
N THR A 58 2.20 4.23 -17.88
CA THR A 58 0.98 3.42 -18.11
C THR A 58 0.99 2.12 -17.32
N HIS A 59 2.16 1.71 -16.82
CA HIS A 59 2.32 0.53 -15.98
C HIS A 59 2.19 0.88 -14.49
N ILE A 60 1.18 0.33 -13.81
CA ILE A 60 0.97 0.52 -12.38
C ILE A 60 1.84 -0.47 -11.60
N THR A 61 2.74 0.06 -10.78
CA THR A 61 3.70 -0.72 -10.01
C THR A 61 3.19 -1.10 -8.62
N TYR A 62 2.67 -0.12 -7.85
CA TYR A 62 2.17 -0.34 -6.49
C TYR A 62 0.86 0.40 -6.24
N GLY A 63 0.22 0.10 -5.11
CA GLY A 63 -1.03 0.74 -4.67
C GLY A 63 -1.89 -0.21 -3.86
N GLY A 64 -2.89 -0.82 -4.48
CA GLY A 64 -3.81 -1.72 -3.81
C GLY A 64 -4.21 -2.92 -4.67
N ASP A 65 -4.33 -4.07 -4.02
CA ASP A 65 -4.68 -5.33 -4.67
C ASP A 65 -6.00 -5.89 -4.13
N VAL A 66 -6.75 -6.56 -5.00
CA VAL A 66 -8.00 -7.24 -4.68
C VAL A 66 -7.88 -8.73 -4.95
N PHE A 67 -8.33 -9.55 -4.00
CA PHE A 67 -8.34 -11.01 -4.18
C PHE A 67 -9.34 -11.43 -5.25
N ASN A 68 -8.91 -12.34 -6.09
CA ASN A 68 -9.77 -12.92 -7.09
C ASN A 68 -10.69 -13.97 -6.42
N THR A 69 -12.00 -13.70 -6.40
CA THR A 69 -12.98 -14.60 -5.80
C THR A 69 -13.16 -15.91 -6.57
N LYS A 70 -12.84 -15.95 -7.86
CA LYS A 70 -12.98 -17.11 -8.74
C LYS A 70 -11.73 -17.97 -8.79
N ALA A 71 -10.54 -17.37 -8.67
CA ALA A 71 -9.27 -18.08 -8.68
C ALA A 71 -8.60 -17.91 -7.32
N LYS A 72 -8.84 -18.86 -6.42
CA LYS A 72 -8.30 -18.81 -5.04
C LYS A 72 -6.78 -18.69 -5.05
N GLY A 73 -6.26 -17.77 -4.24
CA GLY A 73 -4.83 -17.53 -4.10
C GLY A 73 -4.22 -16.61 -5.17
N THR A 74 -5.07 -15.98 -5.99
CA THR A 74 -4.63 -14.94 -6.93
C THR A 74 -5.24 -13.59 -6.55
N TRP A 75 -4.55 -12.52 -6.91
CA TRP A 75 -5.00 -11.13 -6.75
C TRP A 75 -4.67 -10.36 -8.03
N HIS A 76 -5.27 -9.20 -8.16
CA HIS A 76 -4.95 -8.28 -9.24
C HIS A 76 -4.81 -6.87 -8.67
N ARG A 77 -3.87 -6.13 -9.21
CA ARG A 77 -3.63 -4.73 -8.89
C ARG A 77 -4.73 -3.87 -9.48
N LEU A 78 -5.12 -2.86 -8.71
CA LEU A 78 -6.09 -1.88 -9.18
C LEU A 78 -5.36 -0.76 -9.93
N GLU A 79 -5.89 -0.43 -11.09
CA GLU A 79 -5.46 0.69 -11.92
C GLU A 79 -6.18 1.98 -11.48
N GLU A 80 -5.97 3.09 -12.19
CA GLU A 80 -6.73 4.32 -12.00
C GLU A 80 -8.24 4.13 -12.19
N ALA A 81 -9.02 4.96 -11.51
CA ALA A 81 -10.48 4.96 -11.59
C ALA A 81 -11.03 6.38 -11.43
N GLU A 82 -12.36 6.50 -11.47
CA GLU A 82 -13.06 7.78 -11.19
C GLU A 82 -13.14 8.05 -9.68
N GLU A 83 -13.19 6.99 -8.85
CA GLU A 83 -13.33 7.08 -7.40
C GLU A 83 -12.33 6.16 -6.69
N PRO A 84 -11.93 6.49 -5.44
CA PRO A 84 -11.18 5.59 -4.59
C PRO A 84 -11.88 4.25 -4.39
N ARG A 85 -11.11 3.16 -4.27
CA ARG A 85 -11.67 1.81 -4.17
C ARG A 85 -11.15 1.06 -2.95
N LEU A 86 -12.03 0.23 -2.37
CA LEU A 86 -11.63 -0.73 -1.33
C LEU A 86 -10.68 -1.76 -1.91
N VAL A 87 -9.69 -2.13 -1.09
CA VAL A 87 -8.68 -3.13 -1.42
C VAL A 87 -8.57 -4.18 -0.32
N ASP A 88 -8.05 -5.34 -0.69
CA ASP A 88 -7.79 -6.44 0.23
C ASP A 88 -6.37 -6.37 0.80
N MET A 89 -5.42 -5.83 0.01
CA MET A 89 -4.04 -5.57 0.39
C MET A 89 -3.62 -4.19 -0.10
N ILE A 90 -2.65 -3.58 0.59
CA ILE A 90 -2.02 -2.32 0.21
C ILE A 90 -0.51 -2.50 0.10
N ASN A 91 0.12 -1.61 -0.67
CA ASN A 91 1.54 -1.36 -0.61
C ASN A 91 1.78 -0.01 0.09
N ALA A 92 2.82 0.08 0.89
CA ALA A 92 3.13 1.26 1.70
C ALA A 92 4.15 2.20 1.06
N ASN A 93 4.36 2.12 -0.27
CA ASN A 93 5.21 3.07 -1.00
C ASN A 93 4.75 4.50 -0.77
N ILE A 94 3.43 4.73 -0.81
CA ILE A 94 2.77 5.97 -0.38
C ILE A 94 1.57 5.57 0.48
N LEU A 95 1.63 5.76 1.80
CA LEU A 95 0.54 5.37 2.68
C LEU A 95 0.19 6.49 3.66
N LEU A 96 -1.04 6.98 3.60
CA LEU A 96 -1.59 7.95 4.54
C LEU A 96 -2.43 7.24 5.60
N VAL A 97 -2.11 7.49 6.87
CA VAL A 97 -2.80 6.92 8.03
C VAL A 97 -3.28 8.04 8.95
N PRO A 98 -4.60 8.20 9.18
CA PRO A 98 -5.12 9.15 10.16
C PRO A 98 -4.70 8.80 11.59
N ASP A 99 -4.49 9.82 12.44
CA ASP A 99 -4.13 9.64 13.85
C ASP A 99 -5.12 8.75 14.61
N SER A 100 -6.42 8.90 14.35
CA SER A 100 -7.47 8.06 14.94
C SER A 100 -7.33 6.57 14.61
N VAL A 101 -6.75 6.24 13.47
CA VAL A 101 -6.45 4.85 13.07
C VAL A 101 -5.21 4.37 13.84
N VAL A 102 -4.17 5.19 13.92
CA VAL A 102 -2.96 4.89 14.71
C VAL A 102 -3.29 4.70 16.19
N GLU A 103 -4.15 5.54 16.76
CA GLU A 103 -4.63 5.37 18.15
C GLU A 103 -5.33 4.02 18.36
N LYS A 104 -6.04 3.52 17.34
CA LYS A 104 -6.84 2.29 17.44
C LYS A 104 -6.03 1.01 17.23
N ILE A 105 -5.15 0.97 16.24
CA ILE A 105 -4.42 -0.24 15.85
C ILE A 105 -2.90 -0.13 15.96
N GLY A 106 -2.39 1.00 16.39
CA GLY A 106 -0.95 1.27 16.43
C GLY A 106 -0.36 1.58 15.05
N ILE A 107 0.96 1.57 15.00
CA ILE A 107 1.74 1.64 13.77
C ILE A 107 2.31 0.25 13.45
N PHE A 108 3.06 0.12 12.38
CA PHE A 108 3.72 -1.15 12.01
C PHE A 108 4.46 -1.80 13.18
N PRO A 109 4.28 -3.10 13.41
CA PRO A 109 5.01 -3.83 14.44
C PRO A 109 6.52 -3.84 14.15
N ASP A 110 7.33 -3.74 15.21
CA ASP A 110 8.80 -3.74 15.11
C ASP A 110 9.39 -5.12 14.70
N CYS A 111 8.56 -6.15 14.58
CA CYS A 111 9.00 -7.50 14.20
C CYS A 111 9.27 -7.66 12.70
N TYR A 112 8.78 -6.75 11.87
CA TYR A 112 9.04 -6.77 10.42
C TYR A 112 10.34 -6.04 10.11
N VAL A 113 11.28 -6.75 9.50
CA VAL A 113 12.57 -6.18 9.08
C VAL A 113 12.56 -5.82 7.60
N HIS A 114 11.84 -6.62 6.80
CA HIS A 114 11.68 -6.42 5.36
C HIS A 114 10.26 -6.71 4.94
N SER A 115 9.75 -7.17 4.02
CA SER A 115 8.44 -7.42 3.44
C SER A 115 7.29 -7.72 4.43
N CYS A 116 6.08 -7.67 3.97
CA CYS A 116 4.82 -8.06 4.62
C CYS A 116 4.29 -7.13 5.75
N ALA A 117 5.00 -6.09 6.14
CA ALA A 117 4.53 -5.16 7.18
C ALA A 117 3.26 -4.42 6.75
N ASP A 118 3.21 -3.97 5.52
CA ASP A 118 2.07 -3.31 4.88
C ASP A 118 0.85 -4.25 4.74
N THR A 119 1.09 -5.48 4.29
CA THR A 119 0.05 -6.51 4.20
C THR A 119 -0.55 -6.83 5.57
N ASP A 120 0.28 -7.05 6.59
CA ASP A 120 -0.21 -7.31 7.96
C ASP A 120 -0.95 -6.10 8.54
N TYR A 121 -0.46 -4.90 8.30
CA TYR A 121 -1.12 -3.67 8.72
C TYR A 121 -2.50 -3.51 8.07
N CYS A 122 -2.60 -3.78 6.76
CA CYS A 122 -3.87 -3.81 6.04
C CYS A 122 -4.83 -4.84 6.61
N MET A 123 -4.35 -6.07 6.86
CA MET A 123 -5.16 -7.11 7.48
C MET A 123 -5.61 -6.74 8.90
N THR A 124 -4.75 -6.09 9.66
CA THR A 124 -5.07 -5.59 11.01
C THR A 124 -6.13 -4.50 10.96
N ALA A 125 -6.02 -3.55 10.04
CA ALA A 125 -7.02 -2.51 9.80
C ALA A 125 -8.38 -3.15 9.48
N ARG A 126 -8.42 -4.08 8.53
CA ARG A 126 -9.65 -4.78 8.13
C ARG A 126 -10.30 -5.58 9.26
N ARG A 127 -9.51 -6.32 10.08
CA ARG A 127 -10.00 -7.03 11.28
C ARG A 127 -10.64 -6.09 12.32
N ASN A 128 -10.21 -4.83 12.32
CA ASN A 128 -10.76 -3.77 13.18
C ASN A 128 -11.89 -2.96 12.51
N ASN A 129 -12.42 -3.40 11.37
CA ASN A 129 -13.42 -2.71 10.58
C ASN A 129 -12.98 -1.30 10.15
N ILE A 130 -11.71 -1.11 9.85
CA ILE A 130 -11.11 0.08 9.26
C ILE A 130 -10.99 -0.17 7.76
N PRO A 131 -11.57 0.68 6.90
CA PRO A 131 -11.46 0.50 5.47
C PRO A 131 -10.02 0.74 4.99
N ALA A 132 -9.57 -0.10 4.06
CA ALA A 132 -8.35 0.10 3.30
C ALA A 132 -8.74 0.52 1.89
N LEU A 133 -8.26 1.66 1.42
CA LEU A 133 -8.57 2.19 0.10
C LEU A 133 -7.29 2.54 -0.67
N VAL A 134 -7.39 2.44 -1.97
CA VAL A 134 -6.42 2.99 -2.90
C VAL A 134 -6.97 4.28 -3.51
N THR A 135 -6.11 5.24 -3.81
CA THR A 135 -6.47 6.52 -4.46
C THR A 135 -7.11 6.29 -5.83
N ALA A 136 -7.82 7.30 -6.34
CA ALA A 136 -8.42 7.25 -7.66
C ALA A 136 -7.39 7.40 -8.77
N LYS A 137 -6.37 8.24 -8.55
CA LYS A 137 -5.34 8.60 -9.52
C LYS A 137 -3.94 8.27 -9.01
N VAL A 138 -3.00 8.22 -9.95
CA VAL A 138 -1.57 8.05 -9.65
C VAL A 138 -1.07 9.19 -8.77
N CYS A 139 -0.36 8.81 -7.71
CA CYS A 139 0.21 9.70 -6.69
C CYS A 139 1.74 9.81 -6.75
N GLY A 140 2.39 8.91 -7.47
CA GLY A 140 3.84 8.89 -7.58
C GLY A 140 4.35 7.89 -8.60
N ALA A 141 5.67 7.83 -8.74
CA ALA A 141 6.37 6.86 -9.56
C ALA A 141 7.39 6.08 -8.73
N CYS A 142 7.50 4.79 -8.97
CA CYS A 142 8.43 3.88 -8.32
C CYS A 142 8.70 2.71 -9.26
N GLU A 143 9.96 2.29 -9.38
CA GLU A 143 10.31 1.10 -10.16
C GLU A 143 9.58 -0.14 -9.64
N ASP A 144 9.26 -1.06 -10.53
CA ASP A 144 8.69 -2.35 -10.14
C ASP A 144 9.82 -3.31 -9.77
N ASP A 145 10.07 -3.47 -8.47
CA ASP A 145 11.06 -4.42 -7.95
C ASP A 145 10.60 -5.88 -8.01
N HIS A 146 9.39 -6.13 -8.47
CA HIS A 146 8.89 -7.50 -8.63
C HIS A 146 9.41 -8.11 -9.93
N LEU A 147 10.26 -9.12 -9.78
CA LEU A 147 10.66 -9.95 -10.92
C LEU A 147 9.40 -10.49 -11.61
N SER A 148 9.37 -10.41 -12.93
CA SER A 148 8.36 -11.13 -13.71
C SER A 148 8.46 -12.63 -13.40
N LYS A 149 7.36 -13.38 -13.56
CA LYS A 149 7.37 -14.83 -13.34
C LYS A 149 8.43 -15.56 -14.17
N GLU A 150 8.80 -15.00 -15.33
CA GLU A 150 9.85 -15.53 -16.19
C GLU A 150 11.24 -15.26 -15.62
N GLU A 151 11.49 -14.07 -15.12
CA GLU A 151 12.75 -13.70 -14.45
C GLU A 151 12.93 -14.45 -13.14
N GLU A 152 11.87 -14.56 -12.32
CA GLU A 152 11.88 -15.37 -11.11
C GLU A 152 12.20 -16.84 -11.43
N CYS A 153 11.60 -17.39 -12.48
CA CYS A 153 11.85 -18.74 -12.95
C CYS A 153 13.30 -18.91 -13.41
N LEU A 154 13.83 -17.97 -14.20
CA LEU A 154 15.22 -17.96 -14.65
C LEU A 154 16.20 -17.86 -13.47
N MET A 155 15.91 -16.99 -12.51
CA MET A 155 16.71 -16.84 -11.28
C MET A 155 16.70 -18.16 -10.49
N LEU A 156 15.54 -18.76 -10.27
CA LEU A 156 15.41 -20.06 -9.60
C LEU A 156 16.10 -21.20 -10.35
N MET A 157 16.10 -21.19 -11.66
CA MET A 157 16.82 -22.20 -12.47
C MET A 157 18.33 -22.07 -12.34
N GLY A 158 18.85 -20.86 -12.15
CA GLY A 158 20.27 -20.60 -11.90
C GLY A 158 20.75 -20.94 -10.48
N MET A 159 19.85 -21.11 -9.53
CA MET A 159 20.17 -21.41 -8.14
C MET A 159 20.34 -22.91 -7.87
N SER A 160 21.27 -23.25 -6.99
CA SER A 160 21.40 -24.64 -6.47
C SER A 160 20.19 -24.98 -5.58
N LEU A 161 19.94 -26.29 -5.38
CA LEU A 161 18.83 -26.77 -4.54
C LEU A 161 18.92 -26.26 -3.07
N ASN A 162 20.12 -25.97 -2.58
CA ASN A 162 20.31 -25.45 -1.22
C ASN A 162 19.97 -23.95 -1.12
N GLU A 163 20.19 -23.19 -2.18
CA GLU A 163 19.84 -21.77 -2.25
C GLU A 163 18.35 -21.56 -2.41
N ARG A 164 17.63 -22.49 -3.11
CA ARG A 164 16.16 -22.43 -3.26
C ARG A 164 15.37 -22.75 -1.99
N ARG A 165 16.04 -23.24 -0.93
CA ARG A 165 15.41 -23.66 0.34
C ARG A 165 15.62 -22.67 1.49
N LYS A 166 16.28 -21.56 1.25
CA LYS A 166 16.45 -20.46 2.21
C LYS A 166 15.41 -19.39 1.99
#